data_72da5511d217a5a3e86abd9d3394e417
#
_entry.id   72da5511d217a5a3e86abd9d3394e417
#
_cell.length_a   1.000
_cell.length_b   1.000
_cell.length_c   1.000
_cell.angle_alpha   90.00
_cell.angle_beta   90.00
_cell.angle_gamma   90.00
#
_symmetry.space_group_name_H-M   'P 1'
#
loop_
_entity.id
_entity.type
_entity.pdbx_description
1 polymer ?
#
loop_
_entity_poly.entity_id
_entity_poly.type
_entity_poly.pdbx_seq_one_letter_code
_entity_poly.pdbx_strand_id
1 'polypeptide(L)'
;MSVSGTAGTGKTIVALHRAAHLARTNPQARVLLTRFSEPLANALRAKLRLLLTSEPRLGERIEVYSMDAIGRRLYELNIGKLRIATDAQVSEPIRQASQKVGEHKFSHRFLTTEWEQVVDGWQLDTWEAYRDVNRLGRKTRLREEQRRLLWSIFEIVRLGLRERGLITTSGMLNVLARHYANGAAPPFNFAVVDEAQDASIAQIRFLAAIGSGEPNGLYFAGDLGQRIFQQPFSWKAAGVDVRGRSATLKINYRTSHQIRSQADRLLDPQIADVDGNVEERKGAVSLFNGPKPEIKVCSSIEEETRAVGAWLHSLKADGLQPHEIAIFVRSTAQFDRPKAAAEQEGLRCKVLDERLETAAGSLSVSTMHLAKGLEFRAVAVMACDDEVIPLQARIEMVTEEAELEDVYNTERHLLYVACTRARDYLLVTSTAPASEFLGDLIPQDQLT
;
A
#
# COMPACT_ATOMS: atom_id res chain seq x y z
N MET A 1 -17.14 9.03 -6.64
CA MET A 1 -17.77 8.08 -5.70
C MET A 1 -16.67 7.25 -5.05
N SER A 2 -16.78 6.96 -3.76
CA SER A 2 -15.82 6.09 -3.07
C SER A 2 -16.52 4.98 -2.28
N VAL A 3 -15.83 3.85 -2.13
CA VAL A 3 -16.24 2.75 -1.26
C VAL A 3 -15.09 2.39 -0.34
N SER A 4 -15.34 2.47 0.96
CA SER A 4 -14.40 2.07 2.01
C SER A 4 -14.82 0.76 2.67
N GLY A 5 -13.98 0.23 3.52
CA GLY A 5 -14.25 -0.94 4.34
C GLY A 5 -12.97 -1.67 4.72
N THR A 6 -12.99 -2.39 5.82
CA THR A 6 -11.83 -3.14 6.33
C THR A 6 -11.38 -4.25 5.36
N ALA A 7 -10.22 -4.86 5.62
CA ALA A 7 -9.74 -6.02 4.89
C ALA A 7 -10.84 -7.09 4.78
N GLY A 8 -11.01 -7.71 3.61
CA GLY A 8 -11.95 -8.82 3.42
C GLY A 8 -13.41 -8.45 3.17
N THR A 9 -13.78 -7.15 3.12
CA THR A 9 -15.16 -6.72 2.87
C THR A 9 -15.60 -6.75 1.40
N GLY A 10 -14.77 -7.22 0.49
CA GLY A 10 -15.14 -7.39 -0.92
C GLY A 10 -15.01 -6.14 -1.81
N LYS A 11 -14.25 -5.12 -1.38
CA LYS A 11 -14.00 -3.88 -2.15
C LYS A 11 -13.61 -4.14 -3.61
N THR A 12 -12.66 -5.05 -3.83
CA THR A 12 -12.21 -5.46 -5.17
C THR A 12 -13.36 -6.03 -6.01
N ILE A 13 -14.24 -6.84 -5.40
CA ILE A 13 -15.39 -7.41 -6.09
C ILE A 13 -16.36 -6.32 -6.50
N VAL A 14 -16.64 -5.36 -5.60
CA VAL A 14 -17.48 -4.20 -5.92
C VAL A 14 -16.86 -3.35 -7.02
N ALA A 15 -15.55 -3.15 -7.03
CA ALA A 15 -14.84 -2.44 -8.11
C ALA A 15 -14.99 -3.15 -9.46
N LEU A 16 -14.84 -4.48 -9.51
CA LEU A 16 -15.06 -5.29 -10.71
C LEU A 16 -16.48 -5.17 -11.24
N HIS A 17 -17.49 -5.32 -10.36
CA HIS A 17 -18.90 -5.16 -10.72
C HIS A 17 -19.23 -3.73 -11.16
N ARG A 18 -18.59 -2.72 -10.54
CA ARG A 18 -18.75 -1.33 -10.96
C ARG A 18 -18.22 -1.10 -12.37
N ALA A 19 -17.04 -1.62 -12.71
CA ALA A 19 -16.48 -1.53 -14.06
C ALA A 19 -17.38 -2.21 -15.09
N ALA A 20 -17.86 -3.43 -14.80
CA ALA A 20 -18.79 -4.15 -15.65
C ALA A 20 -20.12 -3.40 -15.83
N HIS A 21 -20.69 -2.85 -14.75
CA HIS A 21 -21.91 -2.06 -14.79
C HIS A 21 -21.76 -0.82 -15.66
N LEU A 22 -20.67 -0.06 -15.51
CA LEU A 22 -20.39 1.13 -16.32
C LEU A 22 -20.30 0.79 -17.81
N ALA A 23 -19.59 -0.28 -18.16
CA ALA A 23 -19.49 -0.73 -19.54
C ALA A 23 -20.83 -1.21 -20.10
N ARG A 24 -21.69 -1.84 -19.26
CA ARG A 24 -23.02 -2.32 -19.68
C ARG A 24 -24.01 -1.18 -19.91
N THR A 25 -24.03 -0.19 -19.00
CA THR A 25 -24.98 0.94 -19.06
C THR A 25 -24.57 2.02 -20.06
N ASN A 26 -23.31 2.05 -20.49
CA ASN A 26 -22.78 3.03 -21.44
C ASN A 26 -22.10 2.31 -22.61
N PRO A 27 -22.84 1.94 -23.67
CA PRO A 27 -22.36 1.06 -24.75
C PRO A 27 -21.13 1.58 -25.53
N GLN A 28 -20.91 2.89 -25.56
CA GLN A 28 -19.77 3.52 -26.25
C GLN A 28 -18.61 3.86 -25.31
N ALA A 29 -18.78 3.69 -24.00
CA ALA A 29 -17.78 4.10 -23.04
C ALA A 29 -16.63 3.08 -22.90
N ARG A 30 -15.42 3.60 -22.72
CA ARG A 30 -14.23 2.86 -22.31
C ARG A 30 -14.00 3.06 -20.82
N VAL A 31 -13.76 1.98 -20.10
CA VAL A 31 -13.55 1.94 -18.66
C VAL A 31 -12.13 1.53 -18.35
N LEU A 32 -11.40 2.38 -17.62
CA LEU A 32 -10.13 2.00 -17.00
C LEU A 32 -10.42 1.35 -15.66
N LEU A 33 -9.93 0.13 -15.44
CA LEU A 33 -9.88 -0.52 -14.15
C LEU A 33 -8.41 -0.63 -13.72
N THR A 34 -8.03 -0.01 -12.61
CA THR A 34 -6.61 0.15 -12.28
C THR A 34 -6.27 -0.21 -10.85
N ARG A 35 -5.02 -0.63 -10.65
CA ARG A 35 -4.30 -0.83 -9.40
C ARG A 35 -2.88 -0.27 -9.48
N PHE A 36 -2.16 -0.25 -8.34
CA PHE A 36 -0.85 0.39 -8.29
C PHE A 36 0.30 -0.49 -8.75
N SER A 37 0.19 -1.83 -8.65
CA SER A 37 1.24 -2.75 -9.10
C SER A 37 0.79 -3.66 -10.25
N GLU A 38 1.72 -4.05 -11.09
CA GLU A 38 1.44 -4.92 -12.25
C GLU A 38 0.96 -6.32 -11.84
N PRO A 39 1.55 -7.02 -10.84
CA PRO A 39 1.03 -8.30 -10.39
C PRO A 39 -0.42 -8.23 -9.91
N LEU A 40 -0.76 -7.18 -9.17
CA LEU A 40 -2.14 -6.97 -8.71
C LEU A 40 -3.10 -6.63 -9.85
N ALA A 41 -2.65 -5.89 -10.86
CA ALA A 41 -3.43 -5.63 -12.08
C ALA A 41 -3.67 -6.92 -12.88
N ASN A 42 -2.67 -7.81 -12.95
CA ASN A 42 -2.82 -9.12 -13.60
C ASN A 42 -3.83 -10.01 -12.86
N ALA A 43 -3.78 -10.05 -11.54
CA ALA A 43 -4.76 -10.76 -10.74
C ALA A 43 -6.19 -10.20 -10.93
N LEU A 44 -6.30 -8.87 -11.02
CA LEU A 44 -7.57 -8.18 -11.29
C LEU A 44 -8.12 -8.52 -12.68
N ARG A 45 -7.24 -8.59 -13.70
CA ARG A 45 -7.58 -8.99 -15.07
C ARG A 45 -8.10 -10.42 -15.14
N ALA A 46 -7.49 -11.34 -14.39
CA ALA A 46 -7.95 -12.72 -14.30
C ALA A 46 -9.34 -12.82 -13.66
N LYS A 47 -9.58 -12.09 -12.56
CA LYS A 47 -10.90 -12.02 -11.89
C LYS A 47 -11.97 -11.39 -12.79
N LEU A 48 -11.62 -10.34 -13.55
CA LEU A 48 -12.53 -9.71 -14.50
C LEU A 48 -12.96 -10.68 -15.62
N ARG A 49 -12.01 -11.43 -16.19
CA ARG A 49 -12.33 -12.46 -17.19
C ARG A 49 -13.30 -13.51 -16.67
N LEU A 50 -13.10 -13.95 -15.44
CA LEU A 50 -14.01 -14.89 -14.80
C LEU A 50 -15.41 -14.28 -14.60
N LEU A 51 -15.49 -13.03 -14.14
CA LEU A 51 -16.76 -12.31 -13.97
C LEU A 51 -17.52 -12.14 -15.28
N LEU A 52 -16.80 -11.91 -16.39
CA LEU A 52 -17.40 -11.64 -17.72
C LEU A 52 -17.49 -12.87 -18.61
N THR A 53 -17.40 -14.09 -18.07
CA THR A 53 -17.47 -15.33 -18.85
C THR A 53 -18.74 -15.41 -19.73
N SER A 54 -19.88 -14.92 -19.22
CA SER A 54 -21.15 -14.85 -19.97
C SER A 54 -21.30 -13.64 -20.92
N GLU A 55 -20.45 -12.63 -20.78
CA GLU A 55 -20.50 -11.36 -21.51
C GLU A 55 -19.11 -10.92 -22.01
N PRO A 56 -18.40 -11.73 -22.81
CA PRO A 56 -16.99 -11.48 -23.16
C PRO A 56 -16.77 -10.15 -23.91
N ARG A 57 -17.75 -9.69 -24.68
CA ARG A 57 -17.69 -8.40 -25.42
C ARG A 57 -17.59 -7.18 -24.49
N LEU A 58 -18.06 -7.26 -23.25
CA LEU A 58 -17.85 -6.19 -22.27
C LEU A 58 -16.35 -6.03 -21.92
N GLY A 59 -15.61 -7.13 -21.92
CA GLY A 59 -14.17 -7.15 -21.65
C GLY A 59 -13.34 -6.33 -22.64
N GLU A 60 -13.81 -6.17 -23.88
CA GLU A 60 -13.12 -5.37 -24.90
C GLU A 60 -13.12 -3.86 -24.58
N ARG A 61 -14.07 -3.40 -23.76
CA ARG A 61 -14.23 -2.01 -23.35
C ARG A 61 -13.74 -1.71 -21.93
N ILE A 62 -13.30 -2.73 -21.19
CA ILE A 62 -12.74 -2.59 -19.85
C ILE A 62 -11.26 -2.94 -19.92
N GLU A 63 -10.43 -1.92 -19.84
CA GLU A 63 -8.98 -2.08 -19.85
C GLU A 63 -8.42 -2.13 -18.44
N VAL A 64 -7.64 -3.18 -18.14
CA VAL A 64 -7.02 -3.37 -16.81
C VAL A 64 -5.53 -3.09 -16.92
N TYR A 65 -5.06 -2.06 -16.20
CA TYR A 65 -3.66 -1.67 -16.16
C TYR A 65 -3.21 -1.36 -14.73
N SER A 66 -1.89 -1.48 -14.48
CA SER A 66 -1.28 -0.73 -13.38
C SER A 66 -1.20 0.75 -13.74
N MET A 67 -1.15 1.62 -12.70
CA MET A 67 -1.05 3.08 -12.92
C MET A 67 0.19 3.46 -13.74
N ASP A 68 1.31 2.79 -13.49
CA ASP A 68 2.55 3.05 -14.22
C ASP A 68 2.46 2.59 -15.68
N ALA A 69 1.88 1.42 -15.93
CA ALA A 69 1.75 0.88 -17.29
C ALA A 69 0.85 1.77 -18.16
N ILE A 70 -0.30 2.22 -17.62
CA ILE A 70 -1.18 3.11 -18.38
C ILE A 70 -0.54 4.49 -18.57
N GLY A 71 0.15 5.02 -17.57
CA GLY A 71 0.88 6.27 -17.67
C GLY A 71 1.94 6.24 -18.78
N ARG A 72 2.79 5.21 -18.80
CA ARG A 72 3.81 5.03 -19.84
C ARG A 72 3.19 4.96 -21.24
N ARG A 73 2.18 4.11 -21.40
CA ARG A 73 1.48 3.96 -22.70
C ARG A 73 0.91 5.27 -23.20
N LEU A 74 0.20 6.02 -22.34
CA LEU A 74 -0.42 7.27 -22.73
C LEU A 74 0.60 8.38 -23.00
N TYR A 75 1.70 8.41 -22.25
CA TYR A 75 2.77 9.37 -22.47
C TYR A 75 3.45 9.15 -23.84
N GLU A 76 3.79 7.90 -24.17
CA GLU A 76 4.40 7.58 -25.46
C GLU A 76 3.49 7.85 -26.65
N LEU A 77 2.18 7.64 -26.48
CA LEU A 77 1.18 7.90 -27.51
C LEU A 77 0.91 9.39 -27.77
N ASN A 78 0.93 10.23 -26.72
CA ASN A 78 0.43 11.60 -26.80
C ASN A 78 1.52 12.67 -26.64
N ILE A 79 2.63 12.36 -25.97
CA ILE A 79 3.67 13.32 -25.62
C ILE A 79 4.96 13.05 -26.37
N GLY A 80 5.43 11.79 -26.37
CA GLY A 80 6.65 11.39 -27.07
C GLY A 80 7.51 10.39 -26.31
N LYS A 81 8.80 10.32 -26.65
CA LYS A 81 9.73 9.34 -26.09
C LYS A 81 9.88 9.49 -24.58
N LEU A 82 9.67 8.41 -23.84
CA LEU A 82 9.73 8.38 -22.39
C LEU A 82 11.08 7.83 -21.89
N ARG A 83 11.70 8.55 -20.95
CA ARG A 83 12.90 8.10 -20.23
C ARG A 83 12.68 8.34 -18.74
N ILE A 84 12.20 7.31 -18.04
CA ILE A 84 11.94 7.41 -16.59
C ILE A 84 13.25 7.29 -15.81
N ALA A 85 13.45 8.20 -14.86
CA ALA A 85 14.52 8.15 -13.90
C ALA A 85 14.35 6.95 -12.96
N THR A 86 15.41 6.19 -12.73
CA THR A 86 15.45 5.16 -11.68
C THR A 86 15.58 5.82 -10.30
N ASP A 87 15.24 5.07 -9.24
CA ASP A 87 15.37 5.55 -7.86
C ASP A 87 16.81 6.00 -7.56
N ALA A 88 17.81 5.28 -8.05
CA ALA A 88 19.21 5.65 -7.92
C ALA A 88 19.53 6.97 -8.63
N GLN A 89 18.93 7.23 -9.79
CA GLN A 89 19.12 8.46 -10.57
C GLN A 89 18.44 9.68 -9.93
N VAL A 90 17.61 9.49 -8.93
CA VAL A 90 16.98 10.55 -8.10
C VAL A 90 17.71 10.65 -6.75
N SER A 91 17.85 9.54 -6.04
CA SER A 91 18.39 9.48 -4.68
C SER A 91 19.86 9.91 -4.62
N GLU A 92 20.69 9.48 -5.57
CA GLU A 92 22.11 9.84 -5.59
C GLU A 92 22.34 11.36 -5.84
N PRO A 93 21.67 12.01 -6.80
CA PRO A 93 21.72 13.48 -6.91
C PRO A 93 21.23 14.22 -5.65
N ILE A 94 20.20 13.72 -4.96
CA ILE A 94 19.75 14.32 -3.68
C ILE A 94 20.89 14.26 -2.66
N ARG A 95 21.57 13.13 -2.52
CA ARG A 95 22.70 12.95 -1.60
C ARG A 95 23.85 13.89 -1.94
N GLN A 96 24.21 13.99 -3.21
CA GLN A 96 25.30 14.87 -3.68
C GLN A 96 24.96 16.35 -3.52
N ALA A 97 23.73 16.76 -3.83
CA ALA A 97 23.27 18.13 -3.66
C ALA A 97 23.24 18.53 -2.17
N SER A 98 22.79 17.62 -1.31
CA SER A 98 22.76 17.78 0.14
C SER A 98 24.18 18.08 0.70
N GLN A 99 25.21 17.35 0.24
CA GLN A 99 26.59 17.57 0.65
C GLN A 99 27.16 18.92 0.15
N LYS A 100 26.69 19.41 -1.01
CA LYS A 100 27.17 20.67 -1.60
C LYS A 100 26.56 21.91 -0.94
N VAL A 101 25.33 21.82 -0.46
CA VAL A 101 24.58 22.97 0.10
C VAL A 101 25.05 23.35 1.51
N GLY A 102 25.83 22.50 2.17
CA GLY A 102 26.43 22.77 3.48
C GLY A 102 25.78 21.91 4.60
N GLU A 103 26.21 22.19 5.85
CA GLU A 103 25.75 21.44 7.01
C GLU A 103 24.26 21.70 7.30
N HIS A 104 23.50 20.62 7.46
CA HIS A 104 22.09 20.63 7.87
C HIS A 104 21.74 19.34 8.63
N LYS A 105 20.62 19.37 9.37
CA LYS A 105 20.17 18.24 10.19
C LYS A 105 19.24 17.26 9.47
N PHE A 106 18.91 17.51 8.20
CA PHE A 106 17.96 16.65 7.47
C PHE A 106 18.60 15.33 7.09
N SER A 107 17.97 14.23 7.45
CA SER A 107 18.39 12.90 7.03
C SER A 107 18.17 12.72 5.51
N HIS A 108 18.96 11.85 4.89
CA HIS A 108 18.78 11.51 3.47
C HIS A 108 17.37 11.00 3.19
N ARG A 109 16.79 10.22 4.11
CA ARG A 109 15.42 9.74 4.03
C ARG A 109 14.41 10.88 4.03
N PHE A 110 14.56 11.87 4.92
CA PHE A 110 13.70 13.05 4.92
C PHE A 110 13.77 13.78 3.59
N LEU A 111 14.97 14.00 3.04
CA LEU A 111 15.18 14.66 1.75
C LEU A 111 14.49 13.90 0.61
N THR A 112 14.68 12.59 0.55
CA THR A 112 14.04 11.74 -0.48
C THR A 112 12.52 11.77 -0.36
N THR A 113 11.98 11.63 0.86
CA THR A 113 10.53 11.67 1.10
C THR A 113 9.93 13.05 0.80
N GLU A 114 10.62 14.14 1.16
CA GLU A 114 10.18 15.51 0.84
C GLU A 114 10.21 15.77 -0.67
N TRP A 115 11.24 15.25 -1.35
CA TRP A 115 11.29 15.28 -2.80
C TRP A 115 10.10 14.54 -3.42
N GLU A 116 9.92 13.27 -3.12
CA GLU A 116 8.93 12.41 -3.76
C GLU A 116 7.48 12.88 -3.52
N GLN A 117 7.18 13.24 -2.28
CA GLN A 117 5.80 13.50 -1.87
C GLN A 117 5.40 14.96 -1.91
N VAL A 118 6.36 15.89 -1.94
CA VAL A 118 6.08 17.31 -2.00
C VAL A 118 6.56 17.89 -3.32
N VAL A 119 7.86 17.92 -3.57
CA VAL A 119 8.39 18.63 -4.73
C VAL A 119 7.98 17.95 -6.04
N ASP A 120 8.27 16.68 -6.17
CA ASP A 120 7.98 15.89 -7.37
C ASP A 120 6.49 15.51 -7.45
N GLY A 121 5.89 15.10 -6.33
CA GLY A 121 4.47 14.74 -6.28
C GLY A 121 3.56 15.87 -6.74
N TRP A 122 3.78 17.09 -6.29
CA TRP A 122 3.03 18.29 -6.68
C TRP A 122 3.61 19.00 -7.90
N GLN A 123 4.79 18.58 -8.41
CA GLN A 123 5.52 19.23 -9.50
C GLN A 123 5.73 20.73 -9.24
N LEU A 124 6.34 21.01 -8.09
CA LEU A 124 6.67 22.36 -7.68
C LEU A 124 7.89 22.84 -8.47
N ASP A 125 7.67 23.82 -9.33
CA ASP A 125 8.68 24.26 -10.30
C ASP A 125 9.45 25.51 -9.86
N THR A 126 8.98 26.23 -8.83
CA THR A 126 9.57 27.47 -8.34
C THR A 126 9.71 27.47 -6.82
N TRP A 127 10.59 28.34 -6.34
CA TRP A 127 10.74 28.57 -4.90
C TRP A 127 9.43 29.01 -4.25
N GLU A 128 8.70 29.93 -4.89
CA GLU A 128 7.44 30.45 -4.37
C GLU A 128 6.41 29.31 -4.21
N ALA A 129 6.31 28.43 -5.19
CA ALA A 129 5.41 27.28 -5.12
C ALA A 129 5.78 26.34 -3.97
N TYR A 130 7.08 26.09 -3.75
CA TYR A 130 7.55 25.25 -2.63
C TYR A 130 7.39 25.95 -1.27
N ARG A 131 7.69 27.26 -1.19
CA ARG A 131 7.50 28.05 0.02
C ARG A 131 6.04 28.02 0.49
N ASP A 132 5.10 28.16 -0.44
CA ASP A 132 3.68 28.39 -0.13
C ASP A 132 2.85 27.09 -0.14
N VAL A 133 3.45 25.95 -0.49
CA VAL A 133 2.74 24.65 -0.51
C VAL A 133 2.24 24.27 0.88
N ASN A 134 0.96 23.91 0.93
CA ASN A 134 0.35 23.35 2.13
C ASN A 134 0.84 21.89 2.32
N ARG A 135 1.65 21.67 3.35
CA ARG A 135 2.18 20.34 3.71
C ARG A 135 1.17 19.57 4.58
N LEU A 136 -0.08 19.45 4.07
CA LEU A 136 -1.15 18.77 4.79
C LEU A 136 -0.80 17.29 5.03
N GLY A 137 -1.03 16.82 6.27
CA GLY A 137 -0.69 15.46 6.68
C GLY A 137 0.76 15.28 7.11
N ARG A 138 1.61 16.31 7.02
CA ARG A 138 2.98 16.29 7.52
C ARG A 138 3.09 17.04 8.84
N LYS A 139 3.61 16.36 9.85
CA LYS A 139 3.73 16.90 11.21
C LYS A 139 4.94 17.82 11.38
N THR A 140 6.03 17.59 10.62
CA THR A 140 7.26 18.42 10.67
C THR A 140 6.99 19.82 10.15
N ARG A 141 7.16 20.82 11.01
CA ARG A 141 7.11 22.24 10.64
C ARG A 141 8.46 22.70 10.13
N LEU A 142 8.50 23.25 8.92
CA LEU A 142 9.70 23.84 8.32
C LEU A 142 9.62 25.36 8.37
N ARG A 143 10.64 26.00 8.95
CA ARG A 143 10.83 27.45 8.88
C ARG A 143 11.24 27.86 7.46
N GLU A 144 11.05 29.10 7.09
CA GLU A 144 11.37 29.58 5.74
C GLU A 144 12.83 29.33 5.34
N GLU A 145 13.77 29.57 6.24
CA GLU A 145 15.21 29.30 6.02
C GLU A 145 15.48 27.81 5.71
N GLN A 146 14.83 26.90 6.44
CA GLN A 146 14.91 25.47 6.19
C GLN A 146 14.33 25.11 4.84
N ARG A 147 13.16 25.68 4.48
CA ARG A 147 12.58 25.48 3.16
C ARG A 147 13.48 26.02 2.03
N ARG A 148 14.14 27.17 2.25
CA ARG A 148 15.07 27.75 1.28
C ARG A 148 16.27 26.83 1.03
N LEU A 149 16.84 26.27 2.11
CA LEU A 149 17.92 25.30 2.03
C LEU A 149 17.47 24.02 1.29
N LEU A 150 16.33 23.47 1.64
CA LEU A 150 15.76 22.28 0.97
C LEU A 150 15.52 22.56 -0.52
N TRP A 151 14.98 23.74 -0.85
CA TRP A 151 14.76 24.12 -2.25
C TRP A 151 16.06 24.15 -3.05
N SER A 152 17.14 24.68 -2.49
CA SER A 152 18.43 24.70 -3.20
C SER A 152 18.96 23.31 -3.52
N ILE A 153 18.71 22.31 -2.65
CA ILE A 153 18.99 20.89 -2.93
C ILE A 153 18.11 20.38 -4.08
N PHE A 154 16.80 20.59 -3.97
CA PHE A 154 15.85 20.04 -4.93
C PHE A 154 15.92 20.70 -6.31
N GLU A 155 16.28 21.97 -6.38
CA GLU A 155 16.51 22.66 -7.64
C GLU A 155 17.68 22.06 -8.43
N ILE A 156 18.80 21.71 -7.77
CA ILE A 156 19.93 21.00 -8.38
C ILE A 156 19.46 19.65 -8.96
N VAL A 157 18.69 18.90 -8.20
CA VAL A 157 18.15 17.60 -8.66
C VAL A 157 17.26 17.76 -9.88
N ARG A 158 16.33 18.75 -9.84
CA ARG A 158 15.42 19.05 -10.96
C ARG A 158 16.16 19.41 -12.24
N LEU A 159 17.12 20.31 -12.13
CA LEU A 159 17.93 20.74 -13.27
C LEU A 159 18.72 19.58 -13.85
N GLY A 160 19.37 18.76 -13.00
CA GLY A 160 20.11 17.60 -13.42
C GLY A 160 19.25 16.49 -14.08
N LEU A 161 17.99 16.33 -13.69
CA LEU A 161 17.06 15.43 -14.38
C LEU A 161 16.70 15.98 -15.78
N ARG A 162 16.39 17.29 -15.87
CA ARG A 162 16.09 17.97 -17.14
C ARG A 162 17.24 17.88 -18.14
N GLU A 163 18.47 18.19 -17.72
CA GLU A 163 19.66 18.13 -18.56
C GLU A 163 19.90 16.73 -19.15
N ARG A 164 19.58 15.70 -18.38
CA ARG A 164 19.68 14.29 -18.82
C ARG A 164 18.47 13.81 -19.63
N GLY A 165 17.45 14.66 -19.81
CA GLY A 165 16.19 14.28 -20.46
C GLY A 165 15.46 13.16 -19.72
N LEU A 166 15.56 13.14 -18.37
CA LEU A 166 14.91 12.17 -17.52
C LEU A 166 13.64 12.80 -16.88
N ILE A 167 12.62 11.98 -16.69
CA ILE A 167 11.39 12.35 -16.01
C ILE A 167 11.09 11.31 -14.92
N THR A 168 10.55 11.73 -13.79
CA THR A 168 10.06 10.81 -12.76
C THR A 168 8.70 10.23 -13.14
N THR A 169 8.27 9.14 -12.49
CA THR A 169 6.91 8.62 -12.66
C THR A 169 5.85 9.66 -12.29
N SER A 170 6.05 10.41 -11.20
CA SER A 170 5.18 11.53 -10.82
C SER A 170 5.16 12.62 -11.88
N GLY A 171 6.32 12.99 -12.41
CA GLY A 171 6.46 13.95 -13.50
C GLY A 171 5.70 13.53 -14.75
N MET A 172 5.84 12.27 -15.18
CA MET A 172 5.12 11.69 -16.30
C MET A 172 3.59 11.83 -16.14
N LEU A 173 3.06 11.44 -14.98
CA LEU A 173 1.62 11.51 -14.70
C LEU A 173 1.11 12.95 -14.63
N ASN A 174 1.88 13.88 -14.07
CA ASN A 174 1.53 15.29 -14.05
C ASN A 174 1.56 15.93 -15.43
N VAL A 175 2.48 15.54 -16.34
CA VAL A 175 2.47 15.96 -17.74
C VAL A 175 1.20 15.49 -18.43
N LEU A 176 0.79 14.24 -18.25
CA LEU A 176 -0.46 13.70 -18.76
C LEU A 176 -1.68 14.40 -18.17
N ALA A 177 -1.69 14.66 -16.87
CA ALA A 177 -2.77 15.39 -16.22
C ALA A 177 -2.96 16.79 -16.85
N ARG A 178 -1.87 17.52 -17.09
CA ARG A 178 -1.91 18.83 -17.79
C ARG A 178 -2.37 18.69 -19.23
N HIS A 179 -1.91 17.66 -19.95
CA HIS A 179 -2.30 17.40 -21.34
C HIS A 179 -3.83 17.26 -21.47
N TYR A 180 -4.45 16.43 -20.62
CA TYR A 180 -5.91 16.24 -20.63
C TYR A 180 -6.68 17.44 -20.07
N ALA A 181 -6.17 18.12 -19.06
CA ALA A 181 -6.78 19.33 -18.52
C ALA A 181 -6.81 20.49 -19.54
N ASN A 182 -5.85 20.51 -20.47
CA ASN A 182 -5.76 21.51 -21.55
C ASN A 182 -6.63 21.17 -22.78
N GLY A 183 -7.55 20.21 -22.68
CA GLY A 183 -8.58 19.94 -23.69
C GLY A 183 -8.30 18.76 -24.61
N ALA A 184 -7.24 17.99 -24.39
CA ALA A 184 -7.08 16.73 -25.08
C ALA A 184 -8.20 15.73 -24.64
N ALA A 185 -8.75 14.96 -25.59
CA ALA A 185 -9.78 14.00 -25.29
C ALA A 185 -9.26 12.88 -24.38
N PRO A 186 -9.89 12.63 -23.21
CA PRO A 186 -9.47 11.54 -22.34
C PRO A 186 -9.67 10.18 -23.02
N PRO A 187 -8.74 9.23 -22.84
CA PRO A 187 -8.83 7.90 -23.48
C PRO A 187 -9.90 7.00 -22.86
N PHE A 188 -10.40 7.36 -21.69
CA PHE A 188 -11.42 6.64 -20.92
C PHE A 188 -12.51 7.58 -20.46
N ASN A 189 -13.76 7.09 -20.47
CA ASN A 189 -14.92 7.82 -19.93
C ASN A 189 -15.00 7.64 -18.39
N PHE A 190 -14.59 6.46 -17.92
CA PHE A 190 -14.66 6.10 -16.50
C PHE A 190 -13.35 5.48 -16.04
N ALA A 191 -12.97 5.78 -14.79
CA ALA A 191 -11.88 5.12 -14.12
C ALA A 191 -12.33 4.53 -12.77
N VAL A 192 -12.09 3.23 -12.60
CA VAL A 192 -12.34 2.47 -11.39
C VAL A 192 -10.99 2.10 -10.77
N VAL A 193 -10.74 2.58 -9.57
CA VAL A 193 -9.46 2.45 -8.87
C VAL A 193 -9.63 1.54 -7.67
N ASP A 194 -8.94 0.43 -7.64
CA ASP A 194 -8.89 -0.47 -6.48
C ASP A 194 -7.62 -0.21 -5.66
N GLU A 195 -7.67 -0.40 -4.34
CA GLU A 195 -6.65 -0.06 -3.34
C GLU A 195 -6.30 1.45 -3.33
N ALA A 196 -7.31 2.30 -3.48
CA ALA A 196 -7.12 3.74 -3.70
C ALA A 196 -6.36 4.48 -2.58
N GLN A 197 -6.24 3.90 -1.38
CA GLN A 197 -5.44 4.46 -0.28
C GLN A 197 -3.93 4.53 -0.58
N ASP A 198 -3.45 3.79 -1.59
CA ASP A 198 -2.04 3.81 -2.01
C ASP A 198 -1.76 4.82 -3.13
N ALA A 199 -2.78 5.52 -3.61
CA ALA A 199 -2.60 6.50 -4.68
C ALA A 199 -1.67 7.64 -4.24
N SER A 200 -0.69 7.98 -5.08
CA SER A 200 0.10 9.19 -4.93
C SER A 200 -0.68 10.42 -5.42
N ILE A 201 -0.21 11.60 -5.01
CA ILE A 201 -0.79 12.89 -5.45
C ILE A 201 -0.80 12.99 -6.99
N ALA A 202 0.30 12.61 -7.64
CA ALA A 202 0.40 12.64 -9.10
C ALA A 202 -0.61 11.72 -9.78
N GLN A 203 -0.84 10.52 -9.21
CA GLN A 203 -1.84 9.57 -9.69
C GLN A 203 -3.26 10.10 -9.54
N ILE A 204 -3.59 10.71 -8.40
CA ILE A 204 -4.92 11.31 -8.18
C ILE A 204 -5.16 12.47 -9.15
N ARG A 205 -4.17 13.34 -9.37
CA ARG A 205 -4.28 14.44 -10.35
C ARG A 205 -4.47 13.95 -11.77
N PHE A 206 -3.75 12.91 -12.16
CA PHE A 206 -3.93 12.27 -13.46
C PHE A 206 -5.34 11.65 -13.59
N LEU A 207 -5.80 10.91 -12.57
CA LEU A 207 -7.16 10.35 -12.54
C LEU A 207 -8.23 11.45 -12.59
N ALA A 208 -8.03 12.55 -11.85
CA ALA A 208 -8.94 13.70 -11.90
C ALA A 208 -9.06 14.26 -13.31
N ALA A 209 -7.96 14.40 -14.03
CA ALA A 209 -7.94 14.92 -15.39
C ALA A 209 -8.65 14.00 -16.39
N ILE A 210 -8.44 12.66 -16.31
CA ILE A 210 -9.09 11.73 -17.24
C ILE A 210 -10.55 11.45 -16.90
N GLY A 211 -10.97 11.61 -15.64
CA GLY A 211 -12.34 11.32 -15.19
C GLY A 211 -13.26 12.53 -15.15
N SER A 212 -12.81 13.70 -15.60
CA SER A 212 -13.56 14.97 -15.49
C SER A 212 -14.72 15.10 -16.48
N GLY A 213 -14.73 14.31 -17.54
CA GLY A 213 -15.70 14.43 -18.64
C GLY A 213 -17.09 13.86 -18.36
N GLU A 214 -17.24 12.97 -17.35
CA GLU A 214 -18.48 12.26 -17.10
C GLU A 214 -18.94 12.38 -15.64
N PRO A 215 -20.25 12.50 -15.39
CA PRO A 215 -20.79 12.40 -14.04
C PRO A 215 -20.42 11.04 -13.41
N ASN A 216 -19.81 11.08 -12.20
CA ASN A 216 -19.26 9.86 -11.55
C ASN A 216 -18.20 9.12 -12.37
N GLY A 217 -17.44 9.84 -13.22
CA GLY A 217 -16.34 9.31 -14.02
C GLY A 217 -15.26 8.61 -13.20
N LEU A 218 -15.14 8.94 -11.90
CA LEU A 218 -14.20 8.32 -10.97
C LEU A 218 -14.90 7.50 -9.90
N TYR A 219 -14.38 6.30 -9.67
CA TYR A 219 -14.77 5.42 -8.57
C TYR A 219 -13.53 4.89 -7.86
N PHE A 220 -13.51 5.02 -6.54
CA PHE A 220 -12.40 4.60 -5.69
C PHE A 220 -12.85 3.53 -4.70
N ALA A 221 -12.11 2.45 -4.60
CA ALA A 221 -12.25 1.43 -3.58
C ALA A 221 -10.98 1.39 -2.73
N GLY A 222 -11.09 1.53 -1.40
CA GLY A 222 -9.92 1.64 -0.54
C GLY A 222 -10.18 1.26 0.91
N ASP A 223 -9.09 1.18 1.69
CA ASP A 223 -9.07 0.88 3.12
C ASP A 223 -7.98 1.73 3.78
N LEU A 224 -8.37 2.77 4.50
CA LEU A 224 -7.40 3.66 5.16
C LEU A 224 -6.52 2.92 6.17
N GLY A 225 -7.02 1.85 6.80
CA GLY A 225 -6.24 1.01 7.72
C GLY A 225 -5.17 0.16 7.03
N GLN A 226 -5.16 0.07 5.71
CA GLN A 226 -4.12 -0.60 4.93
C GLN A 226 -3.19 0.38 4.19
N ARG A 227 -3.21 1.66 4.55
CA ARG A 227 -2.29 2.66 3.98
C ARG A 227 -0.90 2.53 4.62
N ILE A 228 0.04 1.92 3.92
CA ILE A 228 1.41 1.69 4.38
C ILE A 228 2.48 2.37 3.50
N PHE A 229 2.12 2.76 2.27
CA PHE A 229 3.08 3.29 1.30
C PHE A 229 3.01 4.81 1.12
N GLN A 230 1.88 5.43 1.45
CA GLN A 230 1.66 6.85 1.19
C GLN A 230 1.40 7.63 2.48
N GLN A 231 2.04 8.79 2.59
CA GLN A 231 1.69 9.78 3.61
C GLN A 231 0.29 10.38 3.33
N PRO A 232 -0.45 10.79 4.38
CA PRO A 232 -1.72 11.46 4.20
C PRO A 232 -1.60 12.73 3.38
N PHE A 233 -2.49 12.93 2.41
CA PHE A 233 -2.63 14.17 1.64
C PHE A 233 -4.10 14.45 1.34
N SER A 234 -4.42 15.68 0.95
CA SER A 234 -5.78 16.08 0.59
C SER A 234 -6.14 15.62 -0.82
N TRP A 235 -7.14 14.77 -0.95
CA TRP A 235 -7.73 14.37 -2.23
C TRP A 235 -8.40 15.53 -2.92
N LYS A 236 -9.06 16.41 -2.14
CA LYS A 236 -9.69 17.62 -2.64
C LYS A 236 -8.67 18.57 -3.26
N ALA A 237 -7.51 18.75 -2.62
CA ALA A 237 -6.43 19.55 -3.16
C ALA A 237 -5.83 18.95 -4.45
N ALA A 238 -5.89 17.62 -4.62
CA ALA A 238 -5.47 16.91 -5.83
C ALA A 238 -6.56 16.87 -6.92
N GLY A 239 -7.73 17.51 -6.72
CA GLY A 239 -8.80 17.66 -7.71
C GLY A 239 -9.94 16.64 -7.58
N VAL A 240 -10.01 15.85 -6.50
CA VAL A 240 -11.04 14.82 -6.29
C VAL A 240 -11.83 15.09 -5.03
N ASP A 241 -13.12 15.40 -5.15
CA ASP A 241 -14.03 15.54 -4.01
C ASP A 241 -14.98 14.33 -3.93
N VAL A 242 -14.81 13.53 -2.88
CA VAL A 242 -15.62 12.33 -2.61
C VAL A 242 -16.68 12.54 -1.50
N ARG A 243 -16.75 13.71 -0.89
CA ARG A 243 -17.67 14.02 0.21
C ARG A 243 -19.13 13.83 -0.21
N GLY A 244 -19.91 13.19 0.65
CA GLY A 244 -21.33 12.88 0.38
C GLY A 244 -21.57 11.82 -0.69
N ARG A 245 -20.49 11.21 -1.23
CA ARG A 245 -20.54 10.14 -2.24
C ARG A 245 -19.71 8.93 -1.84
N SER A 246 -19.63 8.66 -0.54
CA SER A 246 -18.90 7.55 0.05
C SER A 246 -19.86 6.53 0.65
N ALA A 247 -19.53 5.25 0.54
CA ALA A 247 -20.23 4.15 1.18
C ALA A 247 -19.22 3.24 1.88
N THR A 248 -19.61 2.65 3.02
CA THR A 248 -18.75 1.74 3.78
C THR A 248 -19.31 0.33 3.76
N LEU A 249 -18.48 -0.64 3.36
CA LEU A 249 -18.80 -2.06 3.41
C LEU A 249 -18.53 -2.58 4.82
N LYS A 250 -19.54 -3.19 5.43
CA LYS A 250 -19.50 -3.64 6.83
C LYS A 250 -19.42 -5.16 7.00
N ILE A 251 -19.63 -5.94 5.92
CA ILE A 251 -19.59 -7.40 5.99
C ILE A 251 -18.24 -7.91 5.50
N ASN A 252 -17.53 -8.62 6.37
CA ASN A 252 -16.25 -9.25 6.05
C ASN A 252 -16.49 -10.71 5.64
N TYR A 253 -16.12 -11.03 4.39
CA TYR A 253 -16.29 -12.34 3.77
C TYR A 253 -15.02 -13.20 3.80
N ARG A 254 -13.89 -12.63 4.23
CA ARG A 254 -12.57 -13.29 4.12
C ARG A 254 -12.06 -13.79 5.45
N THR A 255 -12.02 -12.94 6.45
CA THR A 255 -11.28 -13.17 7.70
C THR A 255 -12.27 -13.57 8.79
N SER A 256 -11.96 -14.62 9.56
CA SER A 256 -12.78 -15.04 10.69
C SER A 256 -12.95 -13.91 11.71
N HIS A 257 -14.04 -13.96 12.49
CA HIS A 257 -14.33 -12.95 13.50
C HIS A 257 -13.18 -12.81 14.50
N GLN A 258 -12.60 -13.94 14.93
CA GLN A 258 -11.54 -13.97 15.93
C GLN A 258 -10.26 -13.29 15.43
N ILE A 259 -9.83 -13.61 14.21
CA ILE A 259 -8.64 -12.97 13.61
C ILE A 259 -8.87 -11.48 13.43
N ARG A 260 -10.02 -11.09 12.85
CA ARG A 260 -10.34 -9.70 12.62
C ARG A 260 -10.39 -8.89 13.94
N SER A 261 -11.13 -9.39 14.93
CA SER A 261 -11.27 -8.71 16.22
C SER A 261 -9.95 -8.49 16.92
N GLN A 262 -9.02 -9.43 16.77
CA GLN A 262 -7.69 -9.33 17.35
C GLN A 262 -6.79 -8.38 16.57
N ALA A 263 -6.76 -8.47 15.23
CA ALA A 263 -5.98 -7.57 14.39
C ALA A 263 -6.48 -6.11 14.48
N ASP A 264 -7.79 -5.89 14.55
CA ASP A 264 -8.38 -4.54 14.66
C ASP A 264 -7.92 -3.76 15.92
N ARG A 265 -7.37 -4.43 16.93
CA ARG A 265 -6.80 -3.79 18.13
C ARG A 265 -5.50 -3.04 17.86
N LEU A 266 -4.78 -3.39 16.80
CA LEU A 266 -3.55 -2.71 16.40
C LEU A 266 -3.81 -1.29 15.89
N LEU A 267 -5.03 -0.98 15.47
CA LEU A 267 -5.37 0.29 14.84
C LEU A 267 -6.47 1.02 15.63
N ASP A 268 -6.48 2.33 15.49
CA ASP A 268 -7.53 3.14 16.08
C ASP A 268 -8.93 2.74 15.58
N PRO A 269 -9.95 2.80 16.42
CA PRO A 269 -11.33 2.48 16.04
C PRO A 269 -11.89 3.36 14.92
N GLN A 270 -11.34 4.55 14.75
CA GLN A 270 -11.67 5.52 13.71
C GLN A 270 -10.37 6.00 13.07
N ILE A 271 -10.29 5.91 11.75
CA ILE A 271 -9.16 6.44 10.97
C ILE A 271 -9.72 7.56 10.09
N ALA A 272 -9.16 8.76 10.21
CA ALA A 272 -9.52 9.90 9.38
C ALA A 272 -8.44 10.16 8.33
N ASP A 273 -8.88 10.62 7.15
CA ASP A 273 -7.99 11.22 6.18
C ASP A 273 -7.82 12.74 6.43
N VAL A 274 -6.96 13.38 5.66
CA VAL A 274 -6.67 14.82 5.77
C VAL A 274 -7.87 15.70 5.40
N ASP A 275 -8.79 15.20 4.58
CA ASP A 275 -10.01 15.90 4.16
C ASP A 275 -11.17 15.75 5.15
N GLY A 276 -10.94 15.02 6.27
CA GLY A 276 -11.93 14.78 7.30
C GLY A 276 -12.92 13.65 6.99
N ASN A 277 -12.65 12.82 5.96
CA ASN A 277 -13.39 11.59 5.76
C ASN A 277 -12.98 10.59 6.85
N VAL A 278 -13.96 10.07 7.59
CA VAL A 278 -13.72 9.12 8.69
C VAL A 278 -14.15 7.73 8.23
N GLU A 279 -13.28 6.76 8.42
CA GLU A 279 -13.58 5.34 8.29
C GLU A 279 -13.79 4.75 9.69
N GLU A 280 -15.03 4.36 10.00
CA GLU A 280 -15.36 3.63 11.21
C GLU A 280 -15.06 2.15 11.04
N ARG A 281 -14.14 1.64 11.85
CA ARG A 281 -13.76 0.23 11.86
C ARG A 281 -14.68 -0.61 12.75
N LYS A 282 -15.29 0.03 13.74
CA LYS A 282 -16.31 -0.59 14.60
C LYS A 282 -17.57 -0.89 13.79
N GLY A 283 -18.11 -2.09 13.97
CA GLY A 283 -19.35 -2.51 13.30
C GLY A 283 -19.16 -3.32 12.02
N ALA A 284 -17.93 -3.59 11.58
CA ALA A 284 -17.71 -4.63 10.59
C ALA A 284 -18.03 -6.02 11.21
N VAL A 285 -18.75 -6.86 10.48
CA VAL A 285 -19.17 -8.19 10.91
C VAL A 285 -18.55 -9.24 10.00
N SER A 286 -17.83 -10.20 10.60
CA SER A 286 -17.32 -11.35 9.85
C SER A 286 -18.41 -12.39 9.68
N LEU A 287 -18.50 -12.98 8.50
CA LEU A 287 -19.54 -13.96 8.14
C LEU A 287 -19.36 -15.31 8.85
N PHE A 288 -18.15 -15.61 9.31
CA PHE A 288 -17.84 -16.88 9.95
C PHE A 288 -16.90 -16.70 11.13
N ASN A 289 -16.91 -17.70 12.00
CA ASN A 289 -16.00 -17.83 13.12
C ASN A 289 -14.87 -18.80 12.76
N GLY A 290 -13.72 -18.65 13.42
CA GLY A 290 -12.56 -19.52 13.31
C GLY A 290 -11.95 -19.76 14.68
N PRO A 291 -10.85 -20.51 14.77
CA PRO A 291 -10.09 -20.65 16.00
C PRO A 291 -9.56 -19.25 16.46
N LYS A 292 -9.30 -19.13 17.76
CA LYS A 292 -8.62 -17.95 18.28
C LYS A 292 -7.21 -17.88 17.71
N PRO A 293 -6.73 -16.69 17.30
CA PRO A 293 -5.32 -16.51 16.97
C PRO A 293 -4.42 -16.90 18.14
N GLU A 294 -3.30 -17.52 17.80
CA GLU A 294 -2.28 -17.85 18.78
C GLU A 294 -1.20 -16.77 18.80
N ILE A 295 -0.81 -16.34 20.02
CA ILE A 295 0.32 -15.43 20.22
C ILE A 295 1.30 -16.14 21.13
N LYS A 296 2.56 -16.30 20.69
CA LYS A 296 3.59 -17.02 21.44
C LYS A 296 4.85 -16.18 21.57
N VAL A 297 5.27 -15.94 22.79
CA VAL A 297 6.57 -15.36 23.12
C VAL A 297 7.50 -16.50 23.53
N CYS A 298 8.55 -16.72 22.79
CA CYS A 298 9.50 -17.80 22.97
C CYS A 298 10.77 -17.28 23.68
N SER A 299 11.50 -18.14 24.35
CA SER A 299 12.75 -17.79 25.04
C SER A 299 13.94 -17.70 24.08
N SER A 300 13.85 -18.31 22.90
CA SER A 300 14.91 -18.30 21.88
C SER A 300 14.36 -18.50 20.47
N ILE A 301 15.21 -18.20 19.47
CA ILE A 301 14.90 -18.41 18.05
C ILE A 301 14.63 -19.89 17.76
N GLU A 302 15.34 -20.81 18.40
CA GLU A 302 15.16 -22.26 18.25
C GLU A 302 13.81 -22.71 18.79
N GLU A 303 13.35 -22.11 19.89
CA GLU A 303 12.04 -22.37 20.45
C GLU A 303 10.94 -21.82 19.55
N GLU A 304 11.10 -20.60 19.04
CA GLU A 304 10.18 -19.99 18.07
C GLU A 304 10.06 -20.87 16.81
N THR A 305 11.20 -21.29 16.25
CA THR A 305 11.26 -22.16 15.07
C THR A 305 10.53 -23.48 15.30
N ARG A 306 10.72 -24.12 16.47
CA ARG A 306 10.00 -25.35 16.85
C ARG A 306 8.50 -25.12 17.03
N ALA A 307 8.12 -24.00 17.65
CA ALA A 307 6.71 -23.65 17.86
C ALA A 307 5.96 -23.44 16.53
N VAL A 308 6.60 -22.76 15.59
CA VAL A 308 6.05 -22.56 14.23
C VAL A 308 6.05 -23.87 13.45
N GLY A 309 7.10 -24.68 13.55
CA GLY A 309 7.15 -26.04 12.95
C GLY A 309 5.98 -26.90 13.43
N ALA A 310 5.78 -26.98 14.74
CA ALA A 310 4.66 -27.75 15.32
C ALA A 310 3.29 -27.24 14.85
N TRP A 311 3.13 -25.91 14.71
CA TRP A 311 1.92 -25.32 14.15
C TRP A 311 1.73 -25.67 12.67
N LEU A 312 2.79 -25.64 11.85
CA LEU A 312 2.74 -26.08 10.45
C LEU A 312 2.37 -27.57 10.34
N HIS A 313 2.88 -28.39 11.26
CA HIS A 313 2.53 -29.81 11.35
C HIS A 313 1.02 -30.01 11.59
N SER A 314 0.44 -29.26 12.56
CA SER A 314 -0.99 -29.35 12.84
C SER A 314 -1.85 -28.92 11.65
N LEU A 315 -1.49 -27.86 10.96
CA LEU A 315 -2.21 -27.40 9.77
C LEU A 315 -2.19 -28.44 8.64
N LYS A 316 -1.06 -29.12 8.47
CA LYS A 316 -0.93 -30.20 7.49
C LYS A 316 -1.80 -31.41 7.88
N ALA A 317 -1.87 -31.74 9.17
CA ALA A 317 -2.77 -32.77 9.69
C ALA A 317 -4.26 -32.40 9.47
N ASP A 318 -4.60 -31.12 9.56
CA ASP A 318 -5.93 -30.58 9.25
C ASP A 318 -6.22 -30.49 7.73
N GLY A 319 -5.30 -30.93 6.88
CA GLY A 319 -5.47 -31.04 5.43
C GLY A 319 -5.16 -29.77 4.64
N LEU A 320 -4.53 -28.76 5.24
CA LEU A 320 -4.11 -27.56 4.49
C LEU A 320 -2.92 -27.91 3.58
N GLN A 321 -3.00 -27.36 2.36
CA GLN A 321 -1.92 -27.50 1.40
C GLN A 321 -0.84 -26.42 1.62
N PRO A 322 0.44 -26.71 1.34
CA PRO A 322 1.52 -25.73 1.57
C PRO A 322 1.29 -24.38 0.91
N HIS A 323 0.70 -24.32 -0.29
CA HIS A 323 0.42 -23.06 -0.99
C HIS A 323 -0.72 -22.23 -0.37
N GLU A 324 -1.47 -22.80 0.58
CA GLU A 324 -2.50 -22.10 1.35
C GLU A 324 -1.94 -21.44 2.62
N ILE A 325 -0.63 -21.61 2.88
CA ILE A 325 0.06 -21.14 4.08
C ILE A 325 1.10 -20.07 3.71
N ALA A 326 1.16 -19.02 4.50
CA ALA A 326 2.23 -18.02 4.39
C ALA A 326 2.87 -17.74 5.76
N ILE A 327 4.16 -17.36 5.70
CA ILE A 327 4.88 -16.84 6.85
C ILE A 327 5.40 -15.45 6.48
N PHE A 328 5.02 -14.43 7.26
CA PHE A 328 5.47 -13.06 7.09
C PHE A 328 6.44 -12.67 8.19
N VAL A 329 7.48 -11.93 7.79
CA VAL A 329 8.45 -11.30 8.69
C VAL A 329 8.62 -9.82 8.36
N ARG A 330 9.18 -9.05 9.28
CA ARG A 330 9.32 -7.60 9.08
C ARG A 330 10.29 -7.24 7.96
N SER A 331 11.40 -7.95 7.84
CA SER A 331 12.44 -7.70 6.85
C SER A 331 13.09 -8.98 6.35
N THR A 332 13.82 -8.91 5.25
CA THR A 332 14.56 -10.04 4.67
C THR A 332 15.64 -10.60 5.61
N ALA A 333 16.13 -9.78 6.55
CA ALA A 333 17.08 -10.22 7.58
C ALA A 333 16.54 -11.36 8.47
N GLN A 334 15.21 -11.52 8.51
CA GLN A 334 14.56 -12.56 9.33
C GLN A 334 14.14 -13.81 8.52
N PHE A 335 14.49 -13.90 7.23
CA PHE A 335 14.03 -15.00 6.38
C PHE A 335 14.54 -16.39 6.78
N ASP A 336 15.62 -16.49 7.54
CA ASP A 336 16.17 -17.77 7.95
C ASP A 336 15.29 -18.49 8.99
N ARG A 337 14.57 -17.73 9.86
CA ARG A 337 13.65 -18.31 10.85
C ARG A 337 12.48 -19.06 10.19
N PRO A 338 11.68 -18.45 9.27
CA PRO A 338 10.60 -19.18 8.59
C PRO A 338 11.09 -20.32 7.71
N LYS A 339 12.27 -20.20 7.08
CA LYS A 339 12.85 -21.30 6.30
C LYS A 339 13.19 -22.49 7.19
N ALA A 340 13.85 -22.24 8.33
CA ALA A 340 14.19 -23.30 9.30
C ALA A 340 12.92 -23.99 9.85
N ALA A 341 11.87 -23.24 10.17
CA ALA A 341 10.60 -23.79 10.63
C ALA A 341 9.93 -24.69 9.58
N ALA A 342 9.96 -24.30 8.32
CA ALA A 342 9.41 -25.08 7.23
C ALA A 342 10.24 -26.34 6.93
N GLU A 343 11.58 -26.22 6.99
CA GLU A 343 12.51 -27.34 6.78
C GLU A 343 12.34 -28.44 7.81
N GLN A 344 12.09 -28.09 9.09
CA GLN A 344 11.78 -29.05 10.14
C GLN A 344 10.59 -29.97 9.82
N GLU A 345 9.61 -29.44 9.07
CA GLU A 345 8.41 -30.17 8.65
C GLU A 345 8.50 -30.72 7.21
N GLY A 346 9.67 -30.66 6.60
CA GLY A 346 9.91 -31.14 5.24
C GLY A 346 9.11 -30.34 4.19
N LEU A 347 8.75 -29.09 4.49
CA LEU A 347 7.99 -28.21 3.59
C LEU A 347 8.93 -27.37 2.72
N ARG A 348 8.61 -27.28 1.44
CA ARG A 348 9.29 -26.36 0.53
C ARG A 348 8.82 -24.94 0.74
N CYS A 349 9.74 -23.97 0.75
CA CYS A 349 9.46 -22.54 0.81
C CYS A 349 9.64 -21.89 -0.54
N LYS A 350 8.70 -21.00 -0.88
CA LYS A 350 8.85 -20.02 -1.96
C LYS A 350 8.95 -18.64 -1.33
N VAL A 351 10.13 -18.00 -1.43
CA VAL A 351 10.26 -16.59 -1.08
C VAL A 351 9.58 -15.76 -2.17
N LEU A 352 8.62 -14.94 -1.78
CA LEU A 352 7.91 -14.06 -2.69
C LEU A 352 8.72 -12.79 -2.92
N ASP A 353 8.83 -12.42 -4.18
CA ASP A 353 9.36 -11.14 -4.66
C ASP A 353 8.21 -10.19 -5.05
N GLU A 354 8.55 -9.08 -5.70
CA GLU A 354 7.58 -8.09 -6.19
C GLU A 354 6.56 -8.65 -7.20
N ARG A 355 6.81 -9.81 -7.79
CA ARG A 355 5.88 -10.48 -8.71
C ARG A 355 4.76 -11.20 -7.97
N LEU A 356 4.90 -11.44 -6.68
CA LEU A 356 3.91 -12.10 -5.80
C LEU A 356 3.43 -13.47 -6.33
N GLU A 357 4.30 -14.18 -7.05
CA GLU A 357 3.97 -15.49 -7.61
C GLU A 357 4.09 -16.58 -6.55
N THR A 358 2.97 -17.17 -6.16
CA THR A 358 2.94 -18.36 -5.31
C THR A 358 3.25 -19.62 -6.12
N ALA A 359 3.74 -20.67 -5.46
CA ALA A 359 4.05 -21.94 -6.12
C ALA A 359 3.24 -23.08 -5.51
N ALA A 360 2.64 -23.91 -6.36
CA ALA A 360 1.96 -25.10 -5.91
C ALA A 360 2.93 -26.03 -5.13
N GLY A 361 2.47 -26.58 -4.02
CA GLY A 361 3.27 -27.47 -3.17
C GLY A 361 4.36 -26.77 -2.33
N SER A 362 4.40 -25.44 -2.30
CA SER A 362 5.32 -24.66 -1.47
C SER A 362 4.57 -23.66 -0.61
N LEU A 363 4.98 -23.50 0.65
CA LEU A 363 4.50 -22.39 1.47
C LEU A 363 5.19 -21.09 1.06
N SER A 364 4.49 -19.97 1.25
CA SER A 364 4.99 -18.65 0.88
C SER A 364 5.72 -18.01 2.07
N VAL A 365 6.93 -17.50 1.84
CA VAL A 365 7.66 -16.66 2.81
C VAL A 365 7.82 -15.28 2.23
N SER A 366 7.49 -14.23 2.99
CA SER A 366 7.60 -12.87 2.48
C SER A 366 7.79 -11.84 3.59
N THR A 367 8.11 -10.63 3.21
CA THR A 367 8.07 -9.50 4.14
C THR A 367 6.62 -8.98 4.29
N MET A 368 6.33 -8.34 5.42
CA MET A 368 5.02 -7.70 5.67
C MET A 368 4.66 -6.66 4.62
N HIS A 369 5.65 -6.00 4.00
CA HIS A 369 5.42 -5.02 2.93
C HIS A 369 4.78 -5.64 1.68
N LEU A 370 5.19 -6.86 1.34
CA LEU A 370 4.66 -7.59 0.20
C LEU A 370 3.39 -8.40 0.53
N ALA A 371 2.95 -8.41 1.79
CA ALA A 371 1.73 -9.12 2.20
C ALA A 371 0.46 -8.55 1.56
N LYS A 372 0.49 -7.27 1.18
CA LYS A 372 -0.69 -6.57 0.66
C LYS A 372 -1.22 -7.18 -0.62
N GLY A 373 -2.54 -7.38 -0.66
CA GLY A 373 -3.22 -8.00 -1.82
C GLY A 373 -3.17 -9.53 -1.86
N LEU A 374 -2.38 -10.17 -0.99
CA LEU A 374 -2.33 -11.63 -0.83
C LEU A 374 -3.44 -12.12 0.11
N GLU A 375 -3.73 -13.42 0.03
CA GLU A 375 -4.72 -14.11 0.86
C GLU A 375 -4.29 -15.57 1.06
N PHE A 376 -4.30 -16.03 2.31
CA PHE A 376 -3.95 -17.40 2.67
C PHE A 376 -4.95 -17.94 3.69
N ARG A 377 -5.14 -19.25 3.73
CA ARG A 377 -5.97 -19.86 4.78
C ARG A 377 -5.30 -19.77 6.14
N ALA A 378 -3.99 -19.95 6.18
CA ALA A 378 -3.20 -19.87 7.40
C ALA A 378 -2.02 -18.91 7.22
N VAL A 379 -1.80 -18.07 8.23
CA VAL A 379 -0.67 -17.13 8.25
C VAL A 379 0.05 -17.24 9.58
N ALA A 380 1.37 -17.38 9.54
CA ALA A 380 2.24 -17.08 10.66
C ALA A 380 2.91 -15.73 10.46
N VAL A 381 2.97 -14.91 11.50
CA VAL A 381 3.75 -13.67 11.54
C VAL A 381 4.88 -13.92 12.54
N MET A 382 6.12 -14.12 12.06
CA MET A 382 7.28 -14.49 12.85
C MET A 382 8.22 -13.31 13.13
N ALA A 383 9.06 -13.49 14.14
CA ALA A 383 10.09 -12.52 14.53
C ALA A 383 9.48 -11.15 14.90
N CYS A 384 8.38 -11.17 15.66
CA CYS A 384 7.80 -9.96 16.21
C CYS A 384 8.54 -9.54 17.49
N ASP A 385 9.87 -9.55 17.44
CA ASP A 385 10.74 -9.21 18.56
C ASP A 385 10.79 -7.69 18.76
N ASP A 386 11.19 -7.25 19.93
CA ASP A 386 11.65 -5.89 20.16
C ASP A 386 12.81 -5.55 19.21
N GLU A 387 12.98 -4.29 18.80
CA GLU A 387 13.93 -3.84 17.77
C GLU A 387 13.68 -4.34 16.33
N VAL A 388 12.86 -5.40 16.14
CA VAL A 388 12.45 -5.88 14.82
C VAL A 388 11.12 -5.26 14.41
N ILE A 389 10.16 -5.15 15.34
CA ILE A 389 8.87 -4.45 15.15
C ILE A 389 8.57 -3.61 16.40
N PRO A 390 8.60 -2.29 16.31
CA PRO A 390 8.98 -1.45 15.17
C PRO A 390 10.45 -1.62 14.80
N LEU A 391 10.79 -1.47 13.53
CA LEU A 391 12.18 -1.65 13.07
C LEU A 391 13.09 -0.58 13.67
N GLN A 392 14.02 -1.00 14.55
CA GLN A 392 14.92 -0.12 15.31
C GLN A 392 15.71 0.85 14.40
N ALA A 393 16.23 0.37 13.29
CA ALA A 393 16.93 1.22 12.32
C ALA A 393 16.07 2.37 11.76
N ARG A 394 14.72 2.25 11.77
CA ARG A 394 13.83 3.35 11.38
C ARG A 394 13.64 4.35 12.51
N ILE A 395 13.63 3.89 13.76
CA ILE A 395 13.51 4.72 14.96
C ILE A 395 14.78 5.56 15.13
N GLU A 396 15.95 4.96 14.99
CA GLU A 396 17.24 5.63 15.12
C GLU A 396 17.47 6.75 14.08
N MET A 397 16.81 6.66 12.92
CA MET A 397 16.87 7.70 11.89
C MET A 397 15.93 8.87 12.12
N VAL A 398 15.09 8.81 13.16
CA VAL A 398 14.13 9.86 13.49
C VAL A 398 14.83 11.04 14.15
N THR A 399 14.55 12.23 13.66
CA THR A 399 15.12 13.48 14.20
C THR A 399 14.12 14.32 14.99
N GLU A 400 12.81 14.05 14.81
CA GLU A 400 11.71 14.77 15.46
C GLU A 400 10.65 13.81 15.98
N GLU A 401 10.04 14.12 17.13
CA GLU A 401 9.00 13.30 17.77
C GLU A 401 7.81 12.98 16.83
N ALA A 402 7.45 13.92 15.98
CA ALA A 402 6.38 13.72 14.99
C ALA A 402 6.71 12.64 13.95
N GLU A 403 7.99 12.47 13.58
CA GLU A 403 8.43 11.41 12.68
C GLU A 403 8.39 10.05 13.38
N LEU A 404 8.65 10.02 14.69
CA LEU A 404 8.57 8.79 15.49
C LEU A 404 7.16 8.21 15.47
N GLU A 405 6.14 9.05 15.70
CA GLU A 405 4.74 8.63 15.63
C GLU A 405 4.37 8.07 14.26
N ASP A 406 4.86 8.68 13.16
CA ASP A 406 4.64 8.18 11.81
C ASP A 406 5.33 6.82 11.56
N VAL A 407 6.51 6.59 12.15
CA VAL A 407 7.18 5.29 12.11
C VAL A 407 6.33 4.25 12.83
N TYR A 408 5.92 4.51 14.06
CA TYR A 408 5.08 3.58 14.85
C TYR A 408 3.77 3.24 14.14
N ASN A 409 3.07 4.24 13.62
CA ASN A 409 1.83 4.04 12.88
C ASN A 409 2.04 3.16 11.64
N THR A 410 3.13 3.39 10.88
CA THR A 410 3.45 2.56 9.72
C THR A 410 3.73 1.11 10.13
N GLU A 411 4.49 0.89 11.20
CA GLU A 411 4.84 -0.46 11.68
C GLU A 411 3.58 -1.21 12.18
N ARG A 412 2.67 -0.51 12.90
CA ARG A 412 1.36 -1.07 13.30
C ARG A 412 0.52 -1.48 12.09
N HIS A 413 0.46 -0.63 11.05
CA HIS A 413 -0.25 -0.95 9.82
C HIS A 413 0.36 -2.16 9.08
N LEU A 414 1.69 -2.29 9.06
CA LEU A 414 2.37 -3.45 8.48
C LEU A 414 1.99 -4.76 9.19
N LEU A 415 2.02 -4.75 10.52
CA LEU A 415 1.61 -5.90 11.32
C LEU A 415 0.12 -6.24 11.12
N TYR A 416 -0.75 -5.21 11.14
CA TYR A 416 -2.17 -5.35 10.84
C TYR A 416 -2.42 -5.98 9.46
N VAL A 417 -1.73 -5.48 8.43
CA VAL A 417 -1.86 -6.01 7.07
C VAL A 417 -1.44 -7.47 7.04
N ALA A 418 -0.31 -7.85 7.64
CA ALA A 418 0.16 -9.22 7.69
C ALA A 418 -0.86 -10.15 8.38
N CYS A 419 -1.35 -9.78 9.57
CA CYS A 419 -2.35 -10.55 10.32
C CYS A 419 -3.66 -10.74 9.51
N THR A 420 -4.11 -9.70 8.82
CA THR A 420 -5.37 -9.74 8.03
C THR A 420 -5.25 -10.46 6.69
N ARG A 421 -4.09 -11.02 6.36
CA ARG A 421 -3.94 -11.96 5.23
C ARG A 421 -4.47 -13.35 5.56
N ALA A 422 -4.59 -13.67 6.85
CA ALA A 422 -5.14 -14.92 7.32
C ALA A 422 -6.67 -14.96 7.16
N ARG A 423 -7.15 -16.09 6.67
CA ARG A 423 -8.58 -16.39 6.58
C ARG A 423 -9.05 -17.18 7.80
N ASP A 424 -8.45 -18.34 8.05
CA ASP A 424 -8.90 -19.34 9.02
C ASP A 424 -7.99 -19.40 10.25
N TYR A 425 -6.66 -19.36 10.10
CA TYR A 425 -5.68 -19.56 11.16
C TYR A 425 -4.64 -18.45 11.18
N LEU A 426 -4.36 -17.91 12.36
CA LEU A 426 -3.31 -16.91 12.59
C LEU A 426 -2.45 -17.31 13.77
N LEU A 427 -1.14 -17.31 13.57
CA LEU A 427 -0.12 -17.43 14.61
C LEU A 427 0.78 -16.20 14.55
N VAL A 428 1.03 -15.58 15.71
CA VAL A 428 2.01 -14.49 15.85
C VAL A 428 3.07 -14.93 16.83
N THR A 429 4.35 -14.86 16.44
CA THR A 429 5.45 -15.31 17.29
C THR A 429 6.53 -14.26 17.45
N SER A 430 7.20 -14.28 18.59
CA SER A 430 8.38 -13.49 18.90
C SER A 430 9.33 -14.24 19.80
N THR A 431 10.58 -13.78 19.88
CA THR A 431 11.47 -14.08 20.99
C THR A 431 11.38 -12.98 22.06
N ALA A 432 11.74 -13.31 23.30
CA ALA A 432 11.81 -12.32 24.37
C ALA A 432 13.09 -11.46 24.25
N PRO A 433 13.02 -10.12 24.38
CA PRO A 433 11.80 -9.33 24.62
C PRO A 433 10.92 -9.20 23.37
N ALA A 434 9.62 -9.31 23.55
CA ALA A 434 8.66 -9.21 22.46
C ALA A 434 8.37 -7.76 22.12
N SER A 435 7.98 -7.51 20.87
CA SER A 435 7.45 -6.20 20.43
C SER A 435 6.31 -5.72 21.35
N GLU A 436 6.32 -4.46 21.69
CA GLU A 436 5.23 -3.81 22.42
C GLU A 436 3.86 -3.96 21.74
N PHE A 437 3.83 -4.06 20.40
CA PHE A 437 2.61 -4.25 19.61
C PHE A 437 1.91 -5.59 19.87
N LEU A 438 2.64 -6.60 20.38
CA LEU A 438 2.02 -7.85 20.80
C LEU A 438 1.12 -7.66 22.01
N GLY A 439 1.46 -6.71 22.91
CA GLY A 439 0.59 -6.34 24.03
C GLY A 439 -0.79 -5.81 23.58
N ASP A 440 -0.83 -5.09 22.46
CA ASP A 440 -2.10 -4.61 21.88
C ASP A 440 -2.96 -5.76 21.32
N LEU A 441 -2.32 -6.80 20.78
CA LEU A 441 -3.02 -7.98 20.27
C LEU A 441 -3.62 -8.84 21.39
N ILE A 442 -3.04 -8.86 22.57
CA ILE A 442 -3.53 -9.69 23.69
C ILE A 442 -4.72 -9.01 24.36
N PRO A 443 -5.84 -9.70 24.61
CA PRO A 443 -6.95 -9.17 25.41
C PRO A 443 -6.50 -8.78 26.83
N GLN A 444 -6.93 -7.62 27.32
CA GLN A 444 -6.57 -7.14 28.67
C GLN A 444 -6.94 -8.12 29.79
N ASP A 445 -7.96 -8.93 29.59
CA ASP A 445 -8.42 -9.99 30.49
C ASP A 445 -7.50 -11.24 30.51
N GLN A 446 -6.48 -11.29 29.67
CA GLN A 446 -5.47 -12.39 29.61
C GLN A 446 -4.06 -11.92 30.05
N LEU A 447 -3.92 -10.66 30.45
CA LEU A 447 -2.67 -10.06 30.96
C LEU A 447 -2.57 -10.12 32.51
N THR A 448 -3.51 -10.81 33.19
CA THR A 448 -3.54 -11.00 34.65
C THR A 448 -3.09 -12.39 35.05
#